data_e1deb18ca445404d84690e9879b4fd0b
#
_entry.id   e1deb18ca445404d84690e9879b4fd0b
#
_cell.length_a   1.000
_cell.length_b   1.000
_cell.length_c   1.000
_cell.angle_alpha   90.00
_cell.angle_beta   90.00
_cell.angle_gamma   90.00
#
_symmetry.space_group_name_H-M   'P 1'
#
loop_
_entity.id
_entity.type
_entity.pdbx_description
1 polymer ?
#
loop_
_entity_poly.entity_id
_entity_poly.type
_entity_poly.pdbx_seq_one_letter_code
_entity_poly.pdbx_strand_id
1 'polypeptide(L)'
;MNDVSNRAVREFSEFLNSLEADFPKPTCTTAYEITMKSTIVSALITLDTEKQMDERFWNHLRVQRNILDFLYTLWLDDDRTLVDEFSTIIKDLVEYDFSIVEEHMKERLNIA
;
A
#
# COMPACT_ATOMS: atom_id res chain seq x y z
N MET A 1 8.01 14.28 5.47
CA MET A 1 7.49 12.93 5.20
C MET A 1 8.55 11.89 5.53
N ASN A 2 8.15 10.72 6.02
CA ASN A 2 9.11 9.66 6.29
C ASN A 2 9.60 9.01 4.99
N ASP A 3 10.56 8.11 5.09
CA ASP A 3 11.15 7.42 3.93
C ASP A 3 10.14 6.57 3.16
N VAL A 4 9.17 5.97 3.84
CA VAL A 4 8.13 5.14 3.22
C VAL A 4 7.22 6.00 2.35
N SER A 5 6.74 7.13 2.88
CA SER A 5 5.90 8.06 2.12
C SER A 5 6.63 8.63 0.91
N ASN A 6 7.90 9.01 1.08
CA ASN A 6 8.74 9.50 -0.02
C ASN A 6 8.94 8.43 -1.08
N ARG A 7 9.17 7.20 -0.67
CA ARG A 7 9.33 6.07 -1.59
C ARG A 7 8.04 5.80 -2.36
N ALA A 8 6.88 5.88 -1.70
CA ALA A 8 5.60 5.68 -2.36
C ALA A 8 5.34 6.75 -3.43
N VAL A 9 5.66 8.00 -3.14
CA VAL A 9 5.55 9.10 -4.11
C VAL A 9 6.44 8.83 -5.32
N ARG A 10 7.68 8.40 -5.10
CA ARG A 10 8.60 8.06 -6.18
C ARG A 10 8.08 6.90 -7.02
N GLU A 11 7.60 5.84 -6.38
CA GLU A 11 7.03 4.69 -7.06
C GLU A 11 5.84 5.07 -7.92
N PHE A 12 5.01 5.99 -7.45
CA PHE A 12 3.87 6.48 -8.23
C PHE A 12 4.34 7.26 -9.46
N SER A 13 5.35 8.12 -9.31
CA SER A 13 5.93 8.84 -10.45
C SER A 13 6.51 7.89 -11.48
N GLU A 14 7.23 6.86 -11.05
CA GLU A 14 7.79 5.84 -11.93
C GLU A 14 6.70 5.06 -12.66
N PHE A 15 5.62 4.75 -11.95
CA PHE A 15 4.45 4.09 -12.54
C PHE A 15 3.83 4.94 -13.65
N LEU A 16 3.59 6.22 -13.40
CA LEU A 16 3.03 7.13 -14.40
C LEU A 16 3.94 7.27 -15.62
N ASN A 17 5.25 7.36 -15.38
CA ASN A 17 6.22 7.46 -16.47
C ASN A 17 6.24 6.19 -17.33
N SER A 18 6.09 5.02 -16.72
CA SER A 18 6.04 3.77 -17.47
C SER A 18 4.82 3.68 -18.38
N LEU A 19 3.69 4.24 -17.94
CA LEU A 19 2.47 4.28 -18.75
C LEU A 19 2.64 5.18 -19.98
N GLU A 20 3.30 6.32 -19.83
CA GLU A 20 3.54 7.24 -20.94
C GLU A 20 4.47 6.63 -21.98
N ALA A 21 5.44 5.83 -21.57
CA ALA A 21 6.40 5.19 -22.46
C ALA A 21 5.76 4.08 -23.31
N ASP A 22 4.76 3.38 -22.76
CA ASP A 22 4.27 2.14 -23.34
C ASP A 22 3.00 2.30 -24.18
N PHE A 23 2.15 3.34 -23.97
CA PHE A 23 0.84 3.39 -24.61
C PHE A 23 0.33 4.78 -24.95
N PRO A 24 -0.27 4.94 -26.16
CA PRO A 24 -0.97 6.18 -26.51
C PRO A 24 -2.33 6.35 -25.80
N LYS A 25 -2.93 5.28 -25.25
CA LYS A 25 -4.26 5.39 -24.59
C LYS A 25 -4.36 4.45 -23.38
N PRO A 26 -4.63 4.98 -22.18
CA PRO A 26 -4.90 4.15 -21.01
C PRO A 26 -6.23 3.40 -21.16
N THR A 27 -6.27 2.16 -20.67
CA THR A 27 -7.50 1.38 -20.57
C THR A 27 -8.27 1.79 -19.31
N CYS A 28 -9.53 1.34 -19.18
CA CYS A 28 -10.32 1.56 -17.96
C CYS A 28 -9.63 0.98 -16.73
N THR A 29 -8.99 -0.20 -16.87
CA THR A 29 -8.24 -0.83 -15.79
C THR A 29 -7.05 0.03 -15.37
N THR A 30 -6.34 0.62 -16.33
CA THR A 30 -5.21 1.51 -16.06
C THR A 30 -5.68 2.77 -15.35
N ALA A 31 -6.80 3.37 -15.78
CA ALA A 31 -7.37 4.55 -15.12
C ALA A 31 -7.74 4.26 -13.68
N TYR A 32 -8.32 3.11 -13.41
CA TYR A 32 -8.65 2.67 -12.05
C TYR A 32 -7.38 2.53 -11.20
N GLU A 33 -6.35 1.89 -11.74
CA GLU A 33 -5.08 1.70 -11.03
C GLU A 33 -4.42 3.03 -10.71
N ILE A 34 -4.42 3.99 -11.64
CA ILE A 34 -3.89 5.34 -11.40
C ILE A 34 -4.62 6.00 -10.24
N THR A 35 -5.95 5.98 -10.27
CA THR A 35 -6.78 6.60 -9.23
C THR A 35 -6.53 5.96 -7.88
N MET A 36 -6.50 4.64 -7.81
CA MET A 36 -6.31 3.93 -6.54
C MET A 36 -4.91 4.13 -5.99
N LYS A 37 -3.88 4.05 -6.81
CA LYS A 37 -2.50 4.28 -6.37
C LYS A 37 -2.29 5.71 -5.89
N SER A 38 -2.88 6.69 -6.57
CA SER A 38 -2.85 8.09 -6.13
C SER A 38 -3.49 8.24 -4.75
N THR A 39 -4.62 7.59 -4.53
CA THR A 39 -5.32 7.63 -3.25
C THR A 39 -4.53 6.93 -2.15
N ILE A 40 -3.86 5.82 -2.46
CA ILE A 40 -2.98 5.11 -1.52
C ILE A 40 -1.83 6.02 -1.08
N VAL A 41 -1.20 6.72 -2.02
CA VAL A 41 -0.13 7.68 -1.68
C VAL A 41 -0.65 8.75 -0.73
N SER A 42 -1.81 9.33 -1.03
CA SER A 42 -2.42 10.35 -0.18
C SER A 42 -2.72 9.82 1.22
N ALA A 43 -3.21 8.57 1.31
CA ALA A 43 -3.48 7.93 2.59
C ALA A 43 -2.21 7.74 3.42
N LEU A 44 -1.12 7.29 2.78
CA LEU A 44 0.17 7.12 3.47
C LEU A 44 0.70 8.45 3.99
N ILE A 45 0.61 9.51 3.20
CA ILE A 45 1.03 10.84 3.61
C ILE A 45 0.21 11.32 4.80
N THR A 46 -1.10 11.08 4.79
CA THR A 46 -2.00 11.43 5.90
C THR A 46 -1.61 10.69 7.18
N LEU A 47 -1.39 9.38 7.10
CA LEU A 47 -0.98 8.57 8.25
C LEU A 47 0.35 9.04 8.84
N ASP A 48 1.29 9.40 7.98
CA ASP A 48 2.59 9.94 8.39
C ASP A 48 2.45 11.32 9.04
N THR A 49 1.71 12.22 8.40
CA THR A 49 1.51 13.60 8.88
C THR A 49 0.82 13.62 10.24
N GLU A 50 -0.18 12.77 10.44
CA GLU A 50 -0.93 12.68 11.69
C GLU A 50 -0.24 11.80 12.72
N LYS A 51 0.87 11.16 12.37
CA LYS A 51 1.66 10.27 13.24
C LYS A 51 0.81 9.18 13.89
N GLN A 52 -0.11 8.63 13.13
CA GLN A 52 -1.06 7.64 13.62
C GLN A 52 -0.47 6.24 13.73
N MET A 53 0.66 5.98 13.04
CA MET A 53 1.22 4.65 12.96
C MET A 53 2.60 4.57 13.60
N ASP A 54 2.89 3.42 14.22
CA ASP A 54 4.18 3.18 14.85
C ASP A 54 5.22 2.65 13.84
N GLU A 55 6.46 2.44 14.32
CA GLU A 55 7.55 1.94 13.47
C GLU A 55 7.30 0.55 12.93
N ARG A 56 6.54 -0.30 13.63
CA ARG A 56 6.18 -1.63 13.16
C ARG A 56 5.42 -1.58 11.84
N PHE A 57 4.45 -0.65 11.76
CA PHE A 57 3.66 -0.45 10.54
C PHE A 57 4.58 -0.03 9.39
N TRP A 58 5.43 0.99 9.61
CA TRP A 58 6.32 1.50 8.58
C TRP A 58 7.38 0.48 8.17
N ASN A 59 7.92 -0.29 9.12
CA ASN A 59 8.89 -1.34 8.83
C ASN A 59 8.29 -2.45 7.97
N HIS A 60 7.02 -2.79 8.20
CA HIS A 60 6.34 -3.79 7.38
C HIS A 60 6.26 -3.34 5.91
N LEU A 61 6.04 -2.04 5.67
CA LEU A 61 6.04 -1.50 4.32
C LEU A 61 7.45 -1.37 3.73
N ARG A 62 8.45 -1.06 4.56
CA ARG A 62 9.83 -0.90 4.09
C ARG A 62 10.40 -2.17 3.46
N VAL A 63 10.01 -3.33 3.95
CA VAL A 63 10.51 -4.60 3.43
C VAL A 63 9.86 -5.01 2.11
N GLN A 64 8.82 -4.32 1.69
CA GLN A 64 8.17 -4.61 0.43
C GLN A 64 9.01 -4.12 -0.74
N ARG A 65 9.08 -4.92 -1.81
CA ARG A 65 9.84 -4.57 -3.00
C ARG A 65 9.27 -3.33 -3.69
N ASN A 66 7.94 -3.23 -3.76
CA ASN A 66 7.22 -2.08 -4.28
C ASN A 66 6.01 -1.84 -3.38
N ILE A 67 6.01 -0.72 -2.67
CA ILE A 67 4.99 -0.41 -1.67
C ILE A 67 3.61 -0.23 -2.31
N LEU A 68 3.55 0.49 -3.42
CA LEU A 68 2.27 0.76 -4.08
C LEU A 68 1.67 -0.50 -4.68
N ASP A 69 2.46 -1.35 -5.33
CA ASP A 69 1.97 -2.61 -5.88
C ASP A 69 1.48 -3.53 -4.78
N PHE A 70 2.20 -3.59 -3.67
CA PHE A 70 1.81 -4.38 -2.50
C PHE A 70 0.46 -3.92 -1.96
N LEU A 71 0.30 -2.63 -1.70
CA LEU A 71 -0.94 -2.07 -1.17
C LEU A 71 -2.09 -2.17 -2.16
N TYR A 72 -1.81 -1.95 -3.44
CA TYR A 72 -2.81 -2.09 -4.48
C TYR A 72 -3.32 -3.53 -4.58
N THR A 73 -2.43 -4.51 -4.47
CA THR A 73 -2.81 -5.93 -4.46
C THR A 73 -3.70 -6.25 -3.25
N LEU A 74 -3.34 -5.75 -2.06
CA LEU A 74 -4.18 -5.91 -0.88
C LEU A 74 -5.54 -5.26 -1.08
N TRP A 75 -5.58 -4.09 -1.69
CA TRP A 75 -6.82 -3.39 -1.99
C TRP A 75 -7.72 -4.21 -2.90
N LEU A 76 -7.17 -4.79 -3.97
CA LEU A 76 -7.94 -5.60 -4.92
C LEU A 76 -8.51 -6.87 -4.27
N ASP A 77 -7.82 -7.42 -3.28
CA ASP A 77 -8.26 -8.62 -2.58
C ASP A 77 -9.30 -8.33 -1.49
N ASP A 78 -9.55 -7.05 -1.19
CA ASP A 78 -10.49 -6.65 -0.15
C ASP A 78 -11.85 -6.29 -0.74
N ASP A 79 -12.90 -6.90 -0.22
CA ASP A 79 -14.27 -6.71 -0.72
C ASP A 79 -14.99 -5.51 -0.08
N ARG A 80 -14.29 -4.72 0.76
CA ARG A 80 -14.92 -3.58 1.42
C ARG A 80 -15.31 -2.51 0.40
N THR A 81 -16.46 -1.88 0.65
CA THR A 81 -16.92 -0.79 -0.21
C THR A 81 -16.20 0.52 0.13
N LEU A 82 -16.20 1.46 -0.82
CA LEU A 82 -15.54 2.76 -0.66
C LEU A 82 -16.26 3.72 0.31
N VAL A 83 -17.04 3.19 1.24
CA VAL A 83 -17.79 4.00 2.20
C VAL A 83 -16.89 4.48 3.35
N ASP A 84 -15.85 3.75 3.66
CA ASP A 84 -14.93 4.06 4.75
C ASP A 84 -13.84 5.03 4.31
N GLU A 85 -13.23 5.71 5.29
CA GLU A 85 -12.07 6.55 5.01
C GLU A 85 -10.92 5.71 4.46
N PHE A 86 -10.33 6.18 3.38
CA PHE A 86 -9.32 5.42 2.65
C PHE A 86 -8.08 5.14 3.50
N SER A 87 -7.66 6.11 4.31
CA SER A 87 -6.51 5.92 5.21
C SER A 87 -6.77 4.79 6.22
N THR A 88 -8.00 4.68 6.73
CA THR A 88 -8.40 3.61 7.65
C THR A 88 -8.33 2.24 6.95
N ILE A 89 -8.78 2.17 5.70
CA ILE A 89 -8.71 0.92 4.93
C ILE A 89 -7.27 0.48 4.73
N ILE A 90 -6.39 1.37 4.35
CA ILE A 90 -4.97 1.05 4.16
C ILE A 90 -4.34 0.58 5.47
N LYS A 91 -4.63 1.26 6.57
CA LYS A 91 -4.17 0.86 7.89
C LYS A 91 -4.60 -0.57 8.22
N ASP A 92 -5.89 -0.86 8.05
CA ASP A 92 -6.45 -2.18 8.37
C ASP A 92 -5.85 -3.28 7.49
N LEU A 93 -5.65 -3.01 6.21
CA LEU A 93 -5.06 -3.97 5.29
C LEU A 93 -3.64 -4.35 5.69
N VAL A 94 -2.83 -3.37 6.05
CA VAL A 94 -1.43 -3.60 6.47
C VAL A 94 -1.39 -4.35 7.79
N GLU A 95 -2.23 -3.99 8.76
CA GLU A 95 -2.29 -4.67 10.04
C GLU A 95 -2.74 -6.12 9.89
N TYR A 96 -3.68 -6.39 9.00
CA TYR A 96 -4.15 -7.75 8.73
C TYR A 96 -3.02 -8.60 8.15
N ASP A 97 -2.31 -8.10 7.14
CA ASP A 97 -1.18 -8.80 6.55
C ASP A 97 -0.09 -9.07 7.57
N PHE A 98 0.20 -8.10 8.42
CA PHE A 98 1.16 -8.24 9.51
C PHE A 98 0.76 -9.35 10.48
N SER A 99 -0.52 -9.42 10.86
CA SER A 99 -1.02 -10.46 11.78
C SER A 99 -0.86 -11.85 11.20
N ILE A 100 -1.12 -12.03 9.90
CA ILE A 100 -0.92 -13.31 9.22
C ILE A 100 0.55 -13.74 9.28
N VAL A 101 1.46 -12.81 9.02
CA VAL A 101 2.90 -13.09 9.07
C VAL A 101 3.32 -13.49 10.49
N GLU A 102 2.83 -12.79 11.52
CA GLU A 102 3.12 -13.14 12.90
C GLU A 102 2.63 -14.53 13.27
N GLU A 103 1.41 -14.88 12.86
CA GLU A 103 0.86 -16.22 13.13
C GLU A 103 1.71 -17.32 12.50
N HIS A 104 2.12 -17.14 11.27
CA HIS A 104 3.00 -18.09 10.58
C HIS A 104 4.34 -18.24 11.30
N MET A 105 4.91 -17.15 11.79
CA MET A 105 6.16 -17.19 12.55
C MET A 105 5.97 -17.92 13.89
N LYS A 106 4.86 -17.69 14.58
CA LYS A 106 4.55 -18.37 15.84
C LYS A 106 4.38 -19.88 15.62
N GLU A 107 3.70 -20.28 14.56
CA GLU A 107 3.52 -21.69 14.22
C GLU A 107 4.88 -22.38 13.98
N ARG A 108 5.79 -21.72 13.26
CA ARG A 108 7.12 -22.23 13.00
C ARG A 108 7.94 -22.39 14.30
N LEU A 109 7.79 -21.47 15.24
CA LEU A 109 8.49 -21.55 16.52
C LEU A 109 7.91 -22.60 17.44
N ASN A 110 6.62 -22.93 17.32
CA ASN A 110 5.95 -23.89 18.16
C ASN A 110 6.13 -25.34 17.71
N ILE A 111 6.60 -25.55 16.51
CA ILE A 111 6.82 -26.89 15.93
C ILE A 111 8.20 -27.45 16.32
N ALA A 112 9.02 -26.65 16.94
CA ALA A 112 10.35 -27.08 17.34
C ALA A 112 10.31 -27.97 18.60
#